data_5c37388ab7dee55d110a0e5d161f1c03
#
_entry.id   5c37388ab7dee55d110a0e5d161f1c03
#
_cell.length_a   1.000
_cell.length_b   1.000
_cell.length_c   1.000
_cell.angle_alpha   90.00
_cell.angle_beta   90.00
_cell.angle_gamma   90.00
#
_symmetry.space_group_name_H-M   'P 1'
#
loop_
_entity.id
_entity.type
_entity.pdbx_description
1 polymer ?
#
loop_
_entity_poly.entity_id
_entity_poly.type
_entity_poly.pdbx_seq_one_letter_code
_entity_poly.pdbx_strand_id
1 'polypeptide(L)'
;MADPAAGPAGDGGSVAAAGPVGPVGAAGDAGLADQVRLLFDAKAATWPAKYAPEGSLTGRLAQFAEGLADQVAAGGRVLDLGCGTGNLARAADAAGLRVTACDISPEMLRRATAGDRGGAVDWVSLEPRWARLPFESAAFDAVVAASVLEYVERPIVVLRECARVLRPAGIMLCTVPDPTHPVRWLEWLADAAARAPSVAAAGRRWPRLDRYLTYLQISRQRRRGGWWCAVAAQAGLLTVPNRVATAGYSPLRMFTFQRPGVPERSS
;
A
#
# COMPACT_ATOMS: atom_id res chain seq x y z
N MET A 1 22.00 -56.90 16.00
CA MET A 1 21.68 -55.64 16.67
C MET A 1 21.54 -54.59 15.60
N ALA A 2 20.31 -54.21 15.32
CA ALA A 2 19.94 -53.36 14.22
C ALA A 2 19.85 -51.90 14.66
N ASP A 3 20.42 -51.05 13.86
CA ASP A 3 20.24 -49.57 13.94
C ASP A 3 19.00 -49.18 13.13
N PRO A 4 18.08 -48.39 13.66
CA PRO A 4 16.94 -47.94 12.91
C PRO A 4 17.10 -46.52 12.33
N ALA A 5 17.02 -46.49 11.04
CA ALA A 5 16.34 -45.52 10.16
C ALA A 5 16.42 -44.00 10.47
N ALA A 6 17.17 -43.33 9.60
CA ALA A 6 17.02 -41.89 9.33
C ALA A 6 15.69 -41.61 8.60
N GLY A 7 14.89 -40.67 9.10
CA GLY A 7 13.72 -40.13 8.44
C GLY A 7 14.12 -39.09 7.38
N PRO A 8 13.27 -38.82 6.39
CA PRO A 8 13.61 -37.98 5.25
C PRO A 8 13.59 -36.48 5.60
N ALA A 9 14.62 -35.79 5.11
CA ALA A 9 14.76 -34.35 5.12
C ALA A 9 13.61 -33.69 4.32
N GLY A 10 12.97 -32.73 4.91
CA GLY A 10 11.95 -31.90 4.26
C GLY A 10 12.58 -31.00 3.21
N ASP A 11 12.05 -31.13 2.00
CA ASP A 11 12.36 -30.29 0.84
C ASP A 11 11.99 -28.83 1.12
N GLY A 12 13.00 -28.00 1.30
CA GLY A 12 12.85 -26.55 1.32
C GLY A 12 12.55 -26.04 -0.08
N GLY A 13 11.27 -25.82 -0.38
CA GLY A 13 10.82 -25.23 -1.63
C GLY A 13 11.42 -23.83 -1.84
N SER A 14 12.48 -23.77 -2.63
CA SER A 14 13.05 -22.54 -3.17
C SER A 14 12.02 -21.85 -4.04
N VAL A 15 11.53 -20.69 -3.59
CA VAL A 15 10.71 -19.80 -4.41
C VAL A 15 11.63 -19.21 -5.47
N ALA A 16 11.43 -19.64 -6.74
CA ALA A 16 12.16 -19.13 -7.88
C ALA A 16 11.94 -17.61 -8.02
N ALA A 17 13.05 -16.86 -7.98
CA ALA A 17 13.08 -15.45 -8.31
C ALA A 17 12.65 -15.26 -9.77
N ALA A 18 11.55 -14.58 -9.99
CA ALA A 18 11.13 -14.15 -11.32
C ALA A 18 12.18 -13.18 -11.89
N GLY A 19 12.72 -13.50 -13.06
CA GLY A 19 13.73 -12.72 -13.73
C GLY A 19 13.29 -11.29 -14.05
N PRO A 20 14.22 -10.35 -14.27
CA PRO A 20 13.93 -8.94 -14.45
C PRO A 20 13.17 -8.68 -15.73
N VAL A 21 11.98 -8.09 -15.60
CA VAL A 21 11.28 -7.45 -16.72
C VAL A 21 12.01 -6.12 -17.00
N GLY A 22 12.57 -5.99 -18.19
CA GLY A 22 13.39 -4.87 -18.59
C GLY A 22 12.73 -3.48 -18.44
N PRO A 23 13.52 -2.41 -18.34
CA PRO A 23 13.04 -1.08 -18.04
C PRO A 23 12.32 -0.46 -19.25
N VAL A 24 11.10 0.02 -19.03
CA VAL A 24 10.41 0.91 -19.97
C VAL A 24 10.62 2.34 -19.50
N GLY A 25 11.46 3.10 -20.20
CA GLY A 25 11.50 4.55 -20.04
C GLY A 25 12.89 5.17 -19.95
N ALA A 26 13.13 6.16 -20.80
CA ALA A 26 14.36 6.90 -21.00
C ALA A 26 14.89 7.62 -19.74
N ALA A 27 16.20 7.75 -19.68
CA ALA A 27 16.95 8.50 -18.67
C ALA A 27 16.62 10.01 -18.74
N GLY A 28 16.26 10.56 -17.58
CA GLY A 28 16.09 11.99 -17.37
C GLY A 28 15.22 12.23 -16.13
N ASP A 29 15.84 12.67 -15.04
CA ASP A 29 15.31 12.86 -13.68
C ASP A 29 14.97 11.57 -12.92
N ALA A 30 15.37 11.52 -11.62
CA ALA A 30 14.90 10.48 -10.72
C ALA A 30 13.38 10.46 -10.78
N GLY A 31 12.78 9.42 -11.35
CA GLY A 31 11.35 9.35 -11.61
C GLY A 31 10.56 9.48 -10.30
N LEU A 32 9.27 9.81 -10.40
CA LEU A 32 8.41 9.97 -9.23
C LEU A 32 8.56 8.80 -8.23
N ALA A 33 8.63 7.57 -8.74
CA ALA A 33 8.78 6.37 -7.91
C ALA A 33 10.07 6.36 -7.08
N ASP A 34 11.19 6.84 -7.65
CA ASP A 34 12.46 6.95 -6.93
C ASP A 34 12.40 8.04 -5.86
N GLN A 35 11.77 9.18 -6.15
CA GLN A 35 11.54 10.25 -5.18
C GLN A 35 10.66 9.77 -4.02
N VAL A 36 9.62 9.00 -4.30
CA VAL A 36 8.74 8.37 -3.31
C VAL A 36 9.55 7.43 -2.42
N ARG A 37 10.32 6.51 -3.02
CA ARG A 37 11.19 5.59 -2.28
C ARG A 37 12.13 6.33 -1.34
N LEU A 38 12.89 7.31 -1.84
CA LEU A 38 13.84 8.10 -1.04
C LEU A 38 13.16 8.84 0.12
N LEU A 39 11.98 9.42 -0.11
CA LEU A 39 11.22 10.09 0.95
C LEU A 39 10.82 9.12 2.06
N PHE A 40 10.34 7.90 1.70
CA PHE A 40 9.90 6.92 2.67
C PHE A 40 11.08 6.25 3.36
N ASP A 41 12.21 6.02 2.69
CA ASP A 41 13.47 5.62 3.32
C ASP A 41 13.87 6.60 4.43
N ALA A 42 13.86 7.91 4.14
CA ALA A 42 14.19 8.95 5.10
C ALA A 42 13.18 9.07 6.28
N LYS A 43 11.92 8.65 6.06
CA LYS A 43 10.87 8.66 7.09
C LYS A 43 10.82 7.39 7.93
N ALA A 44 11.41 6.30 7.50
CA ALA A 44 11.24 4.98 8.10
C ALA A 44 11.56 4.96 9.60
N ALA A 45 12.58 5.70 10.05
CA ALA A 45 12.96 5.76 11.46
C ALA A 45 11.86 6.29 12.38
N THR A 46 11.08 7.25 11.93
CA THR A 46 10.03 7.93 12.72
C THR A 46 8.62 7.44 12.38
N TRP A 47 8.48 6.60 11.36
CA TRP A 47 7.19 6.16 10.86
C TRP A 47 6.36 5.36 11.89
N PRO A 48 6.94 4.44 12.69
CA PRO A 48 6.19 3.67 13.69
C PRO A 48 5.47 4.53 14.72
N ALA A 49 6.03 5.69 15.09
CA ALA A 49 5.41 6.61 16.05
C ALA A 49 4.03 7.12 15.60
N LYS A 50 3.72 7.11 14.30
CA LYS A 50 2.41 7.50 13.78
C LYS A 50 1.31 6.49 14.10
N TYR A 51 1.68 5.27 14.42
CA TYR A 51 0.78 4.18 14.82
C TYR A 51 0.77 3.93 16.33
N ALA A 52 1.51 4.71 17.12
CA ALA A 52 1.41 4.70 18.58
C ALA A 52 0.00 5.12 19.03
N PRO A 53 -0.45 4.83 20.25
CA PRO A 53 -1.81 5.12 20.71
C PRO A 53 -2.30 6.53 20.44
N GLU A 54 -1.41 7.53 20.52
CA GLU A 54 -1.70 8.94 20.23
C GLU A 54 -1.27 9.35 18.80
N GLY A 55 -0.88 8.39 17.98
CA GLY A 55 -0.39 8.63 16.62
C GLY A 55 -1.50 8.97 15.64
N SER A 56 -1.17 9.79 14.64
CA SER A 56 -2.12 10.26 13.64
C SER A 56 -2.70 9.18 12.74
N LEU A 57 -2.17 7.95 12.74
CA LEU A 57 -2.59 6.84 11.88
C LEU A 57 -3.25 5.68 12.65
N THR A 58 -3.40 5.78 13.99
CA THR A 58 -3.96 4.70 14.81
C THR A 58 -5.41 4.38 14.43
N GLY A 59 -6.26 5.40 14.28
CA GLY A 59 -7.65 5.22 13.85
C GLY A 59 -7.77 4.59 12.46
N ARG A 60 -6.82 4.86 11.55
CA ARG A 60 -6.79 4.25 10.23
C ARG A 60 -6.48 2.75 10.29
N LEU A 61 -5.58 2.35 11.18
CA LEU A 61 -5.28 0.93 11.38
C LEU A 61 -6.52 0.16 11.80
N ALA A 62 -7.29 0.69 12.76
CA ALA A 62 -8.55 0.09 13.21
C ALA A 62 -9.56 -0.02 12.06
N GLN A 63 -9.72 1.02 11.22
CA GLN A 63 -10.62 1.00 10.08
C GLN A 63 -10.28 -0.11 9.06
N PHE A 64 -9.00 -0.31 8.75
CA PHE A 64 -8.59 -1.40 7.85
C PHE A 64 -8.81 -2.77 8.49
N ALA A 65 -8.48 -2.93 9.78
CA ALA A 65 -8.68 -4.18 10.50
C ALA A 65 -10.18 -4.56 10.55
N GLU A 66 -11.06 -3.60 10.85
CA GLU A 66 -12.51 -3.79 10.84
C GLU A 66 -13.03 -4.17 9.44
N GLY A 67 -12.57 -3.43 8.40
CA GLY A 67 -12.97 -3.71 7.01
C GLY A 67 -12.51 -5.08 6.52
N LEU A 68 -11.35 -5.57 6.96
CA LEU A 68 -10.89 -6.92 6.65
C LEU A 68 -11.71 -7.97 7.41
N ALA A 69 -11.95 -7.76 8.71
CA ALA A 69 -12.70 -8.70 9.54
C ALA A 69 -14.16 -8.91 9.05
N ASP A 70 -14.78 -7.85 8.49
CA ASP A 70 -16.14 -7.92 7.95
C ASP A 70 -16.23 -8.69 6.62
N GLN A 71 -15.16 -8.73 5.83
CA GLN A 71 -15.22 -9.16 4.43
C GLN A 71 -14.29 -10.32 4.07
N VAL A 72 -13.36 -10.67 4.94
CA VAL A 72 -12.38 -11.75 4.72
C VAL A 72 -12.54 -12.82 5.78
N ALA A 73 -12.76 -14.07 5.35
CA ALA A 73 -12.86 -15.20 6.27
C ALA A 73 -11.52 -15.46 6.98
N ALA A 74 -11.58 -16.07 8.16
CA ALA A 74 -10.38 -16.50 8.89
C ALA A 74 -9.47 -17.36 8.00
N GLY A 75 -8.16 -17.13 8.06
CA GLY A 75 -7.18 -17.78 7.19
C GLY A 75 -7.15 -17.24 5.76
N GLY A 76 -7.97 -16.24 5.42
CA GLY A 76 -7.96 -15.60 4.11
C GLY A 76 -6.62 -14.91 3.80
N ARG A 77 -6.29 -14.83 2.50
CA ARG A 77 -5.01 -14.32 2.00
C ARG A 77 -5.12 -12.82 1.70
N VAL A 78 -4.28 -12.03 2.31
CA VAL A 78 -4.27 -10.56 2.19
C VAL A 78 -2.95 -10.07 1.63
N LEU A 79 -3.00 -9.19 0.64
CA LEU A 79 -1.85 -8.42 0.19
C LEU A 79 -1.88 -7.03 0.80
N ASP A 80 -0.85 -6.65 1.56
CA ASP A 80 -0.63 -5.27 2.04
C ASP A 80 0.34 -4.57 1.07
N LEU A 81 -0.22 -3.78 0.14
CA LEU A 81 0.53 -3.04 -0.87
C LEU A 81 0.98 -1.69 -0.31
N GLY A 82 2.30 -1.46 -0.27
CA GLY A 82 2.90 -0.28 0.37
C GLY A 82 2.80 -0.35 1.88
N CYS A 83 3.22 -1.50 2.44
CA CYS A 83 3.04 -1.84 3.86
C CYS A 83 3.80 -0.95 4.84
N GLY A 84 4.78 -0.15 4.35
CA GLY A 84 5.61 0.68 5.20
C GLY A 84 6.34 -0.16 6.27
N THR A 85 6.21 0.25 7.53
CA THR A 85 6.81 -0.49 8.67
C THR A 85 5.97 -1.68 9.15
N GLY A 86 4.99 -2.14 8.37
CA GLY A 86 4.25 -3.39 8.56
C GLY A 86 3.22 -3.39 9.68
N ASN A 87 2.75 -2.23 10.14
CA ASN A 87 1.79 -2.17 11.24
C ASN A 87 0.45 -2.81 10.87
N LEU A 88 -0.05 -2.56 9.65
CA LEU A 88 -1.30 -3.16 9.17
C LEU A 88 -1.13 -4.65 8.89
N ALA A 89 -0.01 -5.04 8.25
CA ALA A 89 0.31 -6.44 7.99
C ALA A 89 0.31 -7.28 9.26
N ARG A 90 1.01 -6.83 10.31
CA ARG A 90 1.04 -7.54 11.60
C ARG A 90 -0.32 -7.56 12.31
N ALA A 91 -1.11 -6.49 12.19
CA ALA A 91 -2.46 -6.47 12.77
C ALA A 91 -3.40 -7.46 12.07
N ALA A 92 -3.29 -7.59 10.75
CA ALA A 92 -4.06 -8.55 9.97
C ALA A 92 -3.63 -10.00 10.25
N ASP A 93 -2.33 -10.24 10.40
CA ASP A 93 -1.78 -11.54 10.80
C ASP A 93 -2.26 -11.93 12.20
N ALA A 94 -2.19 -11.02 13.18
CA ALA A 94 -2.69 -11.24 14.52
C ALA A 94 -4.21 -11.51 14.58
N ALA A 95 -4.96 -11.07 13.57
CA ALA A 95 -6.37 -11.38 13.37
C ALA A 95 -6.61 -12.75 12.66
N GLY A 96 -5.55 -13.53 12.42
CA GLY A 96 -5.63 -14.87 11.82
C GLY A 96 -5.70 -14.88 10.29
N LEU A 97 -5.29 -13.81 9.61
CA LEU A 97 -5.19 -13.75 8.16
C LEU A 97 -3.78 -14.14 7.70
N ARG A 98 -3.64 -14.65 6.49
CA ARG A 98 -2.35 -14.94 5.86
C ARG A 98 -1.91 -13.72 5.07
N VAL A 99 -0.84 -13.07 5.50
CA VAL A 99 -0.45 -11.78 4.95
C VAL A 99 0.84 -11.87 4.16
N THR A 100 0.77 -11.37 2.93
CA THR A 100 1.94 -10.99 2.12
C THR A 100 1.99 -9.47 2.09
N ALA A 101 3.11 -8.88 2.45
CA ALA A 101 3.27 -7.44 2.57
C ALA A 101 4.42 -6.95 1.69
N CYS A 102 4.20 -5.90 0.89
CA CYS A 102 5.21 -5.41 -0.02
C CYS A 102 5.37 -3.90 0.01
N ASP A 103 6.60 -3.45 -0.22
CA ASP A 103 6.94 -2.02 -0.30
C ASP A 103 8.11 -1.79 -1.26
N ILE A 104 8.21 -0.57 -1.80
CA ILE A 104 9.33 -0.12 -2.65
C ILE A 104 10.50 0.42 -1.82
N SER A 105 10.30 0.70 -0.53
CA SER A 105 11.30 1.24 0.39
C SER A 105 12.00 0.10 1.15
N PRO A 106 13.28 -0.19 0.86
CA PRO A 106 14.03 -1.20 1.60
C PRO A 106 14.14 -0.87 3.09
N GLU A 107 14.23 0.40 3.44
CA GLU A 107 14.35 0.82 4.84
C GLU A 107 13.04 0.61 5.63
N MET A 108 11.87 0.80 4.98
CA MET A 108 10.58 0.44 5.55
C MET A 108 10.49 -1.07 5.79
N LEU A 109 10.83 -1.88 4.78
CA LEU A 109 10.80 -3.35 4.89
C LEU A 109 11.77 -3.87 5.94
N ARG A 110 12.99 -3.33 6.03
CA ARG A 110 13.94 -3.70 7.07
C ARG A 110 13.35 -3.52 8.48
N ARG A 111 12.60 -2.43 8.70
CA ARG A 111 11.91 -2.18 9.98
C ARG A 111 10.69 -3.05 10.16
N ALA A 112 9.95 -3.31 9.11
CA ALA A 112 8.79 -4.19 9.13
C ALA A 112 9.20 -5.61 9.56
N THR A 113 10.23 -6.16 8.93
CA THR A 113 10.80 -7.48 9.23
C THR A 113 11.38 -7.54 10.66
N ALA A 114 12.11 -6.51 11.09
CA ALA A 114 12.64 -6.45 12.45
C ALA A 114 11.54 -6.40 13.53
N GLY A 115 10.36 -5.90 13.19
CA GLY A 115 9.19 -5.85 14.08
C GLY A 115 8.33 -7.12 14.06
N ASP A 116 8.56 -8.02 13.12
CA ASP A 116 7.81 -9.27 12.95
C ASP A 116 8.46 -10.40 13.77
N ARG A 117 8.10 -10.47 15.03
CA ARG A 117 8.69 -11.47 15.96
C ARG A 117 8.21 -12.90 15.72
N GLY A 118 7.07 -13.06 15.07
CA GLY A 118 6.47 -14.36 14.75
C GLY A 118 6.92 -14.94 13.42
N GLY A 119 7.46 -14.12 12.52
CA GLY A 119 7.88 -14.53 11.17
C GLY A 119 6.72 -15.03 10.29
N ALA A 120 5.50 -14.58 10.58
CA ALA A 120 4.29 -15.09 9.95
C ALA A 120 3.86 -14.28 8.70
N VAL A 121 4.43 -13.09 8.49
CA VAL A 121 4.18 -12.25 7.33
C VAL A 121 5.23 -12.47 6.24
N ASP A 122 4.78 -12.68 5.01
CA ASP A 122 5.66 -12.77 3.84
C ASP A 122 6.03 -11.35 3.36
N TRP A 123 7.30 -10.95 3.58
CA TRP A 123 7.79 -9.62 3.22
C TRP A 123 8.44 -9.63 1.84
N VAL A 124 7.94 -8.78 0.93
CA VAL A 124 8.38 -8.72 -0.47
C VAL A 124 8.85 -7.32 -0.84
N SER A 125 10.09 -7.19 -1.33
CA SER A 125 10.60 -5.94 -1.89
C SER A 125 10.12 -5.76 -3.32
N LEU A 126 9.57 -4.59 -3.63
CA LEU A 126 9.19 -4.22 -4.98
C LEU A 126 10.21 -3.25 -5.59
N GLU A 127 10.45 -3.38 -6.89
CA GLU A 127 11.18 -2.35 -7.63
C GLU A 127 10.36 -1.05 -7.67
N PRO A 128 10.98 0.13 -7.56
CA PRO A 128 10.25 1.40 -7.54
C PRO A 128 9.34 1.61 -8.76
N ARG A 129 9.73 1.10 -9.92
CA ARG A 129 9.02 1.25 -11.20
C ARG A 129 8.34 -0.04 -11.66
N TRP A 130 7.85 -0.85 -10.72
CA TRP A 130 7.14 -2.06 -11.08
C TRP A 130 5.91 -1.77 -11.96
N ALA A 131 5.74 -2.53 -13.02
CA ALA A 131 4.55 -2.50 -13.88
C ALA A 131 3.63 -3.68 -13.62
N ARG A 132 4.15 -4.74 -12.98
CA ARG A 132 3.44 -5.95 -12.62
C ARG A 132 3.88 -6.40 -11.22
N LEU A 133 2.92 -6.76 -10.39
CA LEU A 133 3.18 -7.35 -9.08
C LEU A 133 3.70 -8.78 -9.26
N PRO A 134 4.71 -9.22 -8.45
CA PRO A 134 5.32 -10.54 -8.55
C PRO A 134 4.44 -11.63 -7.92
N PHE A 135 3.14 -11.53 -8.11
CA PHE A 135 2.16 -12.47 -7.57
C PHE A 135 1.29 -13.04 -8.70
N GLU A 136 0.81 -14.25 -8.49
CA GLU A 136 -0.12 -14.93 -9.39
C GLU A 136 -1.47 -14.21 -9.48
N SER A 137 -2.21 -14.44 -10.58
CA SER A 137 -3.58 -13.96 -10.70
C SER A 137 -4.48 -14.71 -9.71
N ALA A 138 -5.44 -14.00 -9.14
CA ALA A 138 -6.41 -14.57 -8.19
C ALA A 138 -5.74 -15.21 -6.94
N ALA A 139 -4.60 -14.66 -6.51
CA ALA A 139 -3.86 -15.17 -5.37
C ALA A 139 -4.42 -14.72 -4.01
N PHE A 140 -5.15 -13.60 -3.95
CA PHE A 140 -5.56 -12.96 -2.71
C PHE A 140 -7.06 -12.79 -2.59
N ASP A 141 -7.58 -12.93 -1.37
CA ASP A 141 -8.95 -12.63 -0.98
C ASP A 141 -9.17 -11.13 -0.84
N ALA A 142 -8.16 -10.42 -0.35
CA ALA A 142 -8.16 -8.97 -0.23
C ALA A 142 -6.81 -8.35 -0.59
N VAL A 143 -6.87 -7.10 -1.06
CA VAL A 143 -5.73 -6.19 -1.19
C VAL A 143 -6.01 -4.98 -0.32
N VAL A 144 -5.05 -4.56 0.49
CA VAL A 144 -5.09 -3.29 1.21
C VAL A 144 -4.01 -2.35 0.66
N ALA A 145 -4.36 -1.06 0.52
CA ALA A 145 -3.44 -0.03 0.03
C ALA A 145 -3.65 1.26 0.83
N ALA A 146 -2.96 1.37 1.97
CA ALA A 146 -3.11 2.46 2.91
C ALA A 146 -2.23 3.65 2.52
N SER A 147 -2.79 4.68 1.85
CA SER A 147 -2.05 5.85 1.35
C SER A 147 -0.92 5.48 0.38
N VAL A 148 -1.23 4.71 -0.64
CA VAL A 148 -0.31 4.32 -1.72
C VAL A 148 -0.66 5.04 -3.01
N LEU A 149 -1.96 5.05 -3.36
CA LEU A 149 -2.42 5.50 -4.68
C LEU A 149 -2.15 6.99 -4.95
N GLU A 150 -1.93 7.78 -3.91
CA GLU A 150 -1.59 9.20 -4.03
C GLU A 150 -0.18 9.45 -4.58
N TYR A 151 0.72 8.46 -4.44
CA TYR A 151 2.12 8.54 -4.84
C TYR A 151 2.43 7.88 -6.18
N VAL A 152 1.46 7.18 -6.78
CA VAL A 152 1.70 6.48 -8.04
C VAL A 152 1.46 7.39 -9.24
N GLU A 153 2.29 7.25 -10.26
CA GLU A 153 2.19 8.05 -11.48
C GLU A 153 0.96 7.67 -12.30
N ARG A 154 0.66 6.38 -12.39
CA ARG A 154 -0.42 5.80 -13.20
C ARG A 154 -1.35 4.91 -12.35
N PRO A 155 -2.31 5.48 -11.61
CA PRO A 155 -3.20 4.73 -10.72
C PRO A 155 -3.95 3.58 -11.40
N ILE A 156 -4.30 3.75 -12.68
CA ILE A 156 -4.98 2.71 -13.46
C ILE A 156 -4.15 1.42 -13.58
N VAL A 157 -2.82 1.52 -13.68
CA VAL A 157 -1.92 0.35 -13.76
C VAL A 157 -1.94 -0.40 -12.43
N VAL A 158 -1.83 0.33 -11.33
CA VAL A 158 -1.86 -0.25 -9.98
C VAL A 158 -3.20 -0.93 -9.70
N LEU A 159 -4.31 -0.26 -10.03
CA LEU A 159 -5.66 -0.81 -9.83
C LEU A 159 -5.91 -2.05 -10.68
N ARG A 160 -5.41 -2.11 -11.94
CA ARG A 160 -5.47 -3.30 -12.77
C ARG A 160 -4.69 -4.47 -12.19
N GLU A 161 -3.51 -4.23 -11.64
CA GLU A 161 -2.72 -5.25 -10.97
C GLU A 161 -3.39 -5.73 -9.68
N CYS A 162 -3.96 -4.83 -8.88
CA CYS A 162 -4.80 -5.22 -7.74
C CYS A 162 -5.99 -6.08 -8.17
N ALA A 163 -6.69 -5.69 -9.24
CA ALA A 163 -7.79 -6.50 -9.80
C ALA A 163 -7.31 -7.88 -10.29
N ARG A 164 -6.13 -7.96 -10.91
CA ARG A 164 -5.55 -9.22 -11.39
C ARG A 164 -5.24 -10.19 -10.26
N VAL A 165 -4.59 -9.68 -9.19
CA VAL A 165 -4.15 -10.54 -8.07
C VAL A 165 -5.28 -10.89 -7.11
N LEU A 166 -6.37 -10.12 -7.06
CA LEU A 166 -7.58 -10.47 -6.34
C LEU A 166 -8.27 -11.67 -6.98
N ARG A 167 -8.80 -12.61 -6.19
CA ARG A 167 -9.72 -13.65 -6.66
C ARG A 167 -11.05 -13.01 -7.13
N PRO A 168 -11.85 -13.70 -7.93
CA PRO A 168 -13.24 -13.29 -8.18
C PRO A 168 -13.99 -13.07 -6.86
N ALA A 169 -14.77 -12.00 -6.77
CA ALA A 169 -15.44 -11.50 -5.57
C ALA A 169 -14.50 -11.01 -4.45
N GLY A 170 -13.17 -11.05 -4.64
CA GLY A 170 -12.20 -10.47 -3.71
C GLY A 170 -12.30 -8.94 -3.63
N ILE A 171 -11.83 -8.36 -2.53
CA ILE A 171 -11.99 -6.95 -2.22
C ILE A 171 -10.67 -6.18 -2.20
N MET A 172 -10.73 -4.89 -2.49
CA MET A 172 -9.63 -3.96 -2.26
C MET A 172 -10.10 -2.85 -1.32
N LEU A 173 -9.38 -2.67 -0.22
CA LEU A 173 -9.54 -1.55 0.70
C LEU A 173 -8.41 -0.55 0.46
N CYS A 174 -8.72 0.70 0.19
CA CYS A 174 -7.68 1.71 0.02
C CYS A 174 -8.08 3.06 0.60
N THR A 175 -7.08 3.86 0.98
CA THR A 175 -7.28 5.27 1.34
C THR A 175 -6.59 6.18 0.35
N VAL A 176 -7.27 7.29 0.04
CA VAL A 176 -6.76 8.37 -0.83
C VAL A 176 -7.03 9.73 -0.18
N PRO A 177 -6.27 10.78 -0.52
CA PRO A 177 -6.53 12.12 -0.03
C PRO A 177 -7.93 12.59 -0.41
N ASP A 178 -8.66 13.16 0.54
CA ASP A 178 -9.92 13.86 0.25
C ASP A 178 -9.61 15.31 -0.16
N PRO A 179 -9.78 15.69 -1.44
CA PRO A 179 -9.50 17.05 -1.89
C PRO A 179 -10.45 18.09 -1.33
N THR A 180 -11.58 17.68 -0.74
CA THR A 180 -12.55 18.60 -0.14
C THR A 180 -12.23 18.97 1.30
N HIS A 181 -11.26 18.27 1.93
CA HIS A 181 -10.84 18.55 3.29
C HIS A 181 -10.10 19.89 3.40
N PRO A 182 -10.42 20.81 4.34
CA PRO A 182 -9.82 22.15 4.45
C PRO A 182 -8.29 22.15 4.53
N VAL A 183 -7.68 21.13 5.14
CA VAL A 183 -6.22 21.02 5.19
C VAL A 183 -5.59 21.05 3.78
N ARG A 184 -6.33 20.61 2.75
CA ARG A 184 -5.85 20.61 1.37
C ARG A 184 -5.68 22.00 0.79
N TRP A 185 -6.48 22.95 1.23
CA TRP A 185 -6.32 24.35 0.85
C TRP A 185 -5.02 24.94 1.43
N LEU A 186 -4.72 24.63 2.69
CA LEU A 186 -3.45 25.02 3.30
C LEU A 186 -2.25 24.35 2.61
N GLU A 187 -2.35 23.07 2.27
CA GLU A 187 -1.32 22.36 1.51
C GLU A 187 -1.13 22.95 0.11
N TRP A 188 -2.21 23.35 -0.58
CA TRP A 188 -2.13 24.03 -1.86
C TRP A 188 -1.41 25.38 -1.76
N LEU A 189 -1.71 26.17 -0.74
CA LEU A 189 -1.01 27.43 -0.47
C LEU A 189 0.48 27.18 -0.17
N ALA A 190 0.79 26.17 0.61
CA ALA A 190 2.18 25.79 0.93
C ALA A 190 2.94 25.34 -0.32
N ASP A 191 2.32 24.53 -1.20
CA ASP A 191 2.90 24.10 -2.47
C ASP A 191 3.12 25.29 -3.42
N ALA A 192 2.15 26.21 -3.52
CA ALA A 192 2.28 27.41 -4.31
C ALA A 192 3.42 28.32 -3.79
N ALA A 193 3.53 28.49 -2.47
CA ALA A 193 4.61 29.26 -1.85
C ALA A 193 5.97 28.59 -2.05
N ALA A 194 6.03 27.26 -2.04
CA ALA A 194 7.27 26.49 -2.23
C ALA A 194 7.92 26.71 -3.60
N ARG A 195 7.16 27.16 -4.58
CA ARG A 195 7.68 27.50 -5.93
C ARG A 195 8.45 28.81 -5.96
N ALA A 196 8.32 29.64 -4.92
CA ALA A 196 9.13 30.84 -4.79
C ALA A 196 10.59 30.47 -4.42
N PRO A 197 11.60 31.01 -5.14
CA PRO A 197 13.01 30.67 -4.90
C PRO A 197 13.47 30.89 -3.46
N SER A 198 12.95 31.92 -2.80
CA SER A 198 13.25 32.24 -1.40
C SER A 198 12.74 31.16 -0.43
N VAL A 199 11.53 30.62 -0.66
CA VAL A 199 10.94 29.55 0.16
C VAL A 199 11.65 28.23 -0.09
N ALA A 200 11.99 27.91 -1.34
CA ALA A 200 12.78 26.75 -1.70
C ALA A 200 14.18 26.79 -1.05
N ALA A 201 14.81 27.97 -1.01
CA ALA A 201 16.10 28.17 -0.32
C ALA A 201 15.98 28.00 1.20
N ALA A 202 14.92 28.54 1.81
CA ALA A 202 14.62 28.33 3.22
C ALA A 202 14.31 26.87 3.56
N GLY A 203 13.58 26.16 2.67
CA GLY A 203 13.29 24.74 2.81
C GLY A 203 14.56 23.91 2.97
N ARG A 204 15.54 24.14 2.12
CA ARG A 204 16.86 23.44 2.20
C ARG A 204 17.60 23.67 3.53
N ARG A 205 17.35 24.79 4.21
CA ARG A 205 17.95 25.08 5.52
C ARG A 205 17.25 24.35 6.68
N TRP A 206 16.00 23.93 6.49
CA TRP A 206 15.18 23.29 7.51
C TRP A 206 14.70 21.91 7.03
N PRO A 207 15.34 20.80 7.45
CA PRO A 207 15.07 19.46 6.94
C PRO A 207 13.62 18.97 7.12
N ARG A 208 12.91 19.49 8.13
CA ARG A 208 11.48 19.16 8.32
C ARG A 208 10.59 19.81 7.27
N LEU A 209 10.89 21.08 6.93
CA LEU A 209 10.18 21.82 5.90
C LEU A 209 10.47 21.22 4.52
N ASP A 210 11.72 20.93 4.21
CA ASP A 210 12.12 20.30 2.95
C ASP A 210 11.39 18.97 2.71
N ARG A 211 11.33 18.08 3.71
CA ARG A 211 10.57 16.83 3.64
C ARG A 211 9.08 17.04 3.46
N TYR A 212 8.50 18.08 4.06
CA TYR A 212 7.10 18.39 3.88
C TYR A 212 6.80 18.92 2.48
N LEU A 213 7.63 19.82 1.96
CA LEU A 213 7.51 20.31 0.59
C LEU A 213 7.71 19.20 -0.44
N THR A 214 8.68 18.30 -0.25
CA THR A 214 8.86 17.10 -1.07
C THR A 214 7.59 16.24 -1.04
N TYR A 215 7.01 15.98 0.14
CA TYR A 215 5.75 15.25 0.26
C TYR A 215 4.63 15.90 -0.58
N LEU A 216 4.47 17.23 -0.53
CA LEU A 216 3.46 17.93 -1.30
C LEU A 216 3.65 17.76 -2.82
N GLN A 217 4.91 17.74 -3.28
CA GLN A 217 5.26 17.61 -4.69
C GLN A 217 5.04 16.20 -5.24
N ILE A 218 5.26 15.15 -4.43
CA ILE A 218 5.11 13.75 -4.87
C ILE A 218 3.70 13.20 -4.66
N SER A 219 2.90 13.76 -3.73
CA SER A 219 1.49 13.38 -3.51
C SER A 219 0.61 14.00 -4.62
N ARG A 220 0.74 13.49 -5.84
CA ARG A 220 0.16 14.11 -7.06
C ARG A 220 -1.30 13.75 -7.28
N GLN A 221 -1.78 12.61 -6.78
CA GLN A 221 -3.11 12.10 -7.08
C GLN A 221 -4.16 12.58 -6.07
N ARG A 222 -4.43 13.89 -6.09
CA ARG A 222 -5.45 14.54 -5.23
C ARG A 222 -6.75 14.70 -6.01
N ARG A 223 -7.39 13.58 -6.35
CA ARG A 223 -8.59 13.52 -7.18
C ARG A 223 -9.85 13.36 -6.34
N ARG A 224 -11.01 13.84 -6.85
CA ARG A 224 -12.31 13.65 -6.21
C ARG A 224 -12.71 12.17 -6.21
N GLY A 225 -13.55 11.76 -5.26
CA GLY A 225 -13.99 10.37 -5.11
C GLY A 225 -14.56 9.75 -6.38
N GLY A 226 -15.41 10.47 -7.13
CA GLY A 226 -15.97 9.98 -8.40
C GLY A 226 -14.90 9.64 -9.45
N TRP A 227 -13.80 10.35 -9.48
CA TRP A 227 -12.68 10.01 -10.37
C TRP A 227 -12.05 8.66 -9.99
N TRP A 228 -11.86 8.40 -8.69
CA TRP A 228 -11.34 7.12 -8.20
C TRP A 228 -12.26 5.96 -8.54
N CYS A 229 -13.58 6.15 -8.38
CA CYS A 229 -14.57 5.15 -8.78
C CYS A 229 -14.53 4.87 -10.28
N ALA A 230 -14.42 5.91 -11.12
CA ALA A 230 -14.34 5.75 -12.57
C ALA A 230 -13.06 5.01 -13.01
N VAL A 231 -11.90 5.32 -12.42
CA VAL A 231 -10.64 4.64 -12.72
C VAL A 231 -10.64 3.19 -12.21
N ALA A 232 -11.23 2.93 -11.04
CA ALA A 232 -11.42 1.58 -10.53
C ALA A 232 -12.30 0.74 -11.46
N ALA A 233 -13.40 1.31 -11.96
CA ALA A 233 -14.27 0.63 -12.94
C ALA A 233 -13.53 0.29 -14.24
N GLN A 234 -12.70 1.21 -14.77
CA GLN A 234 -11.83 0.94 -15.93
C GLN A 234 -10.77 -0.14 -15.65
N ALA A 235 -10.41 -0.35 -14.38
CA ALA A 235 -9.51 -1.43 -13.95
C ALA A 235 -10.23 -2.77 -13.74
N GLY A 236 -11.56 -2.85 -13.91
CA GLY A 236 -12.37 -4.04 -13.67
C GLY A 236 -12.77 -4.23 -12.21
N LEU A 237 -12.80 -3.15 -11.42
CA LEU A 237 -13.21 -3.15 -10.02
C LEU A 237 -14.53 -2.38 -9.85
N LEU A 238 -15.47 -2.95 -9.13
CA LEU A 238 -16.73 -2.31 -8.78
C LEU A 238 -16.59 -1.56 -7.46
N THR A 239 -17.12 -0.35 -7.37
CA THR A 239 -17.21 0.36 -6.09
C THR A 239 -18.34 -0.25 -5.28
N VAL A 240 -18.04 -0.67 -4.06
CA VAL A 240 -19.04 -1.18 -3.11
C VAL A 240 -19.17 -0.22 -1.92
N PRO A 241 -20.34 -0.18 -1.26
CA PRO A 241 -20.52 0.64 -0.08
C PRO A 241 -19.46 0.33 0.97
N ASN A 242 -18.82 1.38 1.50
CA ASN A 242 -17.91 1.22 2.62
C ASN A 242 -18.72 0.94 3.89
N ARG A 243 -18.56 -0.24 4.48
CA ARG A 243 -19.27 -0.63 5.71
C ARG A 243 -18.61 -0.08 6.96
N VAL A 244 -17.33 0.30 6.84
CA VAL A 244 -16.57 0.88 7.95
C VAL A 244 -16.88 2.36 8.05
N ALA A 245 -17.38 2.78 9.21
CA ALA A 245 -17.60 4.19 9.49
C ALA A 245 -16.26 4.93 9.49
N THR A 246 -16.14 5.98 8.68
CA THR A 246 -15.02 6.91 8.81
C THR A 246 -15.20 7.66 10.12
N ALA A 247 -14.42 7.29 11.15
CA ALA A 247 -14.44 7.98 12.42
C ALA A 247 -13.95 9.42 12.22
N GLY A 248 -14.85 10.37 12.33
CA GLY A 248 -14.55 11.79 12.31
C GLY A 248 -14.19 12.36 10.93
N TYR A 249 -13.82 13.63 10.94
CA TYR A 249 -13.42 14.42 9.76
C TYR A 249 -11.96 14.07 9.41
N SER A 250 -11.77 13.08 8.55
CA SER A 250 -10.44 12.60 8.13
C SER A 250 -10.00 13.28 6.81
N PRO A 251 -8.73 13.72 6.69
CA PRO A 251 -8.17 14.19 5.43
C PRO A 251 -8.00 13.09 4.38
N LEU A 252 -8.31 11.85 4.73
CA LEU A 252 -8.27 10.68 3.85
C LEU A 252 -9.66 10.09 3.74
N ARG A 253 -10.02 9.65 2.53
CA ARG A 253 -11.25 8.91 2.24
C ARG A 253 -10.90 7.46 1.99
N MET A 254 -11.62 6.55 2.64
CA MET A 254 -11.53 5.12 2.40
C MET A 254 -12.48 4.72 1.27
N PHE A 255 -12.02 3.84 0.40
CA PHE A 255 -12.81 3.16 -0.63
C PHE A 255 -12.70 1.66 -0.47
N THR A 256 -13.83 1.00 -0.72
CA THR A 256 -13.90 -0.43 -0.93
C THR A 256 -14.26 -0.69 -2.39
N PHE A 257 -13.41 -1.46 -3.06
CA PHE A 257 -13.64 -1.95 -4.41
C PHE A 257 -13.73 -3.46 -4.38
N GLN A 258 -14.48 -4.05 -5.32
CA GLN A 258 -14.63 -5.50 -5.44
C GLN A 258 -14.33 -5.93 -6.86
N ARG A 259 -13.56 -7.01 -7.01
CA ARG A 259 -13.46 -7.70 -8.29
C ARG A 259 -14.78 -8.44 -8.55
N PRO A 260 -15.41 -8.32 -9.74
CA PRO A 260 -16.61 -9.07 -10.07
C PRO A 260 -16.43 -10.57 -9.83
N GLY A 261 -17.46 -11.22 -9.31
CA GLY A 261 -17.55 -12.68 -9.23
C GLY A 261 -17.62 -13.31 -10.63
N VAL A 262 -17.34 -14.60 -10.72
CA VAL A 262 -17.63 -15.35 -11.94
C VAL A 262 -19.15 -15.47 -12.03
N PRO A 263 -19.79 -15.07 -13.17
CA PRO A 263 -21.21 -15.30 -13.33
C PRO A 263 -21.50 -16.80 -13.21
N GLU A 264 -22.48 -17.16 -12.37
CA GLU A 264 -22.97 -18.53 -12.33
C GLU A 264 -23.46 -18.89 -13.73
N ARG A 265 -22.90 -19.94 -14.31
CA ARG A 265 -23.40 -20.48 -15.57
C ARG A 265 -24.81 -21.01 -15.25
N SER A 266 -25.82 -20.33 -15.77
CA SER A 266 -27.19 -20.86 -15.76
C SER A 266 -27.16 -22.22 -16.43
N SER A 267 -27.42 -23.28 -15.65
CA SER A 267 -27.52 -24.66 -16.09
C SER A 267 -28.84 -24.87 -16.82
#